data_9a675884ce1db1a4094b27045b920e46
#
_entry.id   9a675884ce1db1a4094b27045b920e46
#
_cell.length_a   1.000
_cell.length_b   1.000
_cell.length_c   1.000
_cell.angle_alpha   90.00
_cell.angle_beta   90.00
_cell.angle_gamma   90.00
#
_symmetry.space_group_name_H-M   'P 1'
#
loop_
_entity.id
_entity.type
_entity.pdbx_description
1 polymer ?
#
loop_
_entity_poly.entity_id
_entity_poly.type
_entity_poly.pdbx_seq_one_letter_code
_entity_poly.pdbx_strand_id
1 'polypeptide(L)'
;MKHGQGDGGQRPHSLGYQRHVSDALLSTELQRHPHAVLLGGQPGSGKSTLLSSIVSEYVERGGITTIDVDRLRELSPQYRVLSRTDPVHAAGLTHEEARGLKNRLQDAVIEGKRNFVLDGTMRSPAKLEELTGRLKSEGYTVEARVVALDAERSMARARLRFEERLAQRGSGRFVEQSQHDEAYAGLVQSVRALEQGKLVDAIRVYDGSQREIYANEQVNGRWQREPAADRALAQERERPWTHAEHRGYVALMGEVVGHARQRESAGRIVVGDLPVLEARLERAQQAMRQFEQGVVYQRAQAFDGRSAEAALARYPELDGAYKQLAGREGADRTALQAKLSEQLHRGELPQGAVTRDESRQVVAMAAAHRGLIVRDGDSFDRGIKGEVVAGSKPSRVGQGLGSGGAGVRAGPT
;
A
#
# COMPACT_ATOMS: atom_id res chain seq x y z
N MET A 1 -40.01 4.00 -50.60
CA MET A 1 -38.57 3.81 -50.43
C MET A 1 -38.33 3.46 -48.94
N LYS A 2 -38.07 2.20 -48.68
CA LYS A 2 -37.80 1.70 -47.30
C LYS A 2 -36.33 1.91 -46.99
N HIS A 3 -36.03 2.75 -45.99
CA HIS A 3 -34.67 2.84 -45.43
C HIS A 3 -34.38 1.60 -44.59
N GLY A 4 -33.43 0.80 -45.06
CA GLY A 4 -32.92 -0.34 -44.35
C GLY A 4 -32.19 0.15 -43.09
N GLN A 5 -32.62 -0.33 -41.93
CA GLN A 5 -31.85 -0.28 -40.70
C GLN A 5 -30.63 -1.19 -40.91
N GLY A 6 -29.45 -0.57 -40.89
CA GLY A 6 -28.19 -1.29 -40.90
C GLY A 6 -28.06 -2.12 -39.64
N ASP A 7 -28.08 -3.41 -39.82
CA ASP A 7 -27.66 -4.41 -38.83
C ASP A 7 -26.25 -4.08 -38.39
N GLY A 8 -26.10 -3.65 -37.13
CA GLY A 8 -24.81 -3.38 -36.52
C GLY A 8 -24.00 -4.66 -36.38
N GLY A 9 -23.39 -5.07 -37.49
CA GLY A 9 -22.59 -6.27 -37.59
C GLY A 9 -21.63 -6.42 -36.43
N GLN A 10 -21.90 -7.40 -35.55
CA GLN A 10 -20.97 -7.90 -34.57
C GLN A 10 -19.66 -8.23 -35.29
N ARG A 11 -18.61 -7.42 -35.05
CA ARG A 11 -17.29 -7.75 -35.59
C ARG A 11 -16.93 -9.13 -35.07
N PRO A 12 -16.45 -10.05 -35.92
CA PRO A 12 -16.08 -11.39 -35.48
C PRO A 12 -15.02 -11.28 -34.43
N HIS A 13 -15.32 -11.81 -33.23
CA HIS A 13 -14.37 -11.84 -32.12
C HIS A 13 -13.11 -12.55 -32.57
N SER A 14 -11.94 -12.02 -32.19
CA SER A 14 -10.68 -12.62 -32.60
C SER A 14 -10.65 -14.09 -32.18
N LEU A 15 -10.13 -14.96 -33.03
CA LEU A 15 -9.92 -16.38 -32.75
C LEU A 15 -9.23 -16.58 -31.40
N GLY A 16 -8.35 -15.63 -31.00
CA GLY A 16 -7.68 -15.62 -29.72
C GLY A 16 -8.63 -15.49 -28.51
N TYR A 17 -9.71 -14.71 -28.63
CA TYR A 17 -10.70 -14.62 -27.54
C TYR A 17 -11.53 -15.90 -27.42
N GLN A 18 -11.98 -16.47 -28.54
CA GLN A 18 -12.74 -17.74 -28.55
C GLN A 18 -11.92 -18.87 -27.92
N ARG A 19 -10.62 -18.96 -28.26
CA ARG A 19 -9.69 -19.90 -27.65
C ARG A 19 -9.56 -19.64 -26.15
N HIS A 20 -9.42 -18.38 -25.72
CA HIS A 20 -9.30 -18.03 -24.31
C HIS A 20 -10.54 -18.46 -23.49
N VAL A 21 -11.76 -18.27 -24.01
CA VAL A 21 -13.00 -18.75 -23.37
C VAL A 21 -13.02 -20.28 -23.30
N SER A 22 -12.68 -20.96 -24.39
CA SER A 22 -12.60 -22.43 -24.41
C SER A 22 -11.59 -22.94 -23.40
N ASP A 23 -10.39 -22.40 -23.38
CA ASP A 23 -9.34 -22.79 -22.44
C ASP A 23 -9.76 -22.57 -20.98
N ALA A 24 -10.43 -21.44 -20.69
CA ALA A 24 -10.95 -21.13 -19.35
C ALA A 24 -12.02 -22.15 -18.90
N LEU A 25 -12.91 -22.58 -19.80
CA LEU A 25 -13.93 -23.59 -19.51
C LEU A 25 -13.38 -25.01 -19.44
N LEU A 26 -12.35 -25.33 -20.21
CA LEU A 26 -11.71 -26.65 -20.22
C LEU A 26 -10.75 -26.85 -19.02
N SER A 27 -10.16 -25.78 -18.51
CA SER A 27 -9.22 -25.83 -17.39
C SER A 27 -9.89 -25.88 -16.01
N THR A 28 -11.21 -25.85 -15.94
CA THR A 28 -11.97 -25.88 -14.69
C THR A 28 -13.11 -26.90 -14.76
N GLU A 29 -13.45 -27.49 -13.63
CA GLU A 29 -14.52 -28.48 -13.53
C GLU A 29 -15.87 -27.83 -13.30
N LEU A 30 -16.95 -28.44 -13.83
CA LEU A 30 -18.34 -28.09 -13.49
C LEU A 30 -18.57 -28.36 -11.99
N GLN A 31 -19.12 -27.40 -11.30
CA GLN A 31 -19.37 -27.47 -9.87
C GLN A 31 -20.87 -27.58 -9.58
N ARG A 32 -21.24 -28.47 -8.67
CA ARG A 32 -22.61 -28.53 -8.15
C ARG A 32 -22.96 -27.31 -7.28
N HIS A 33 -21.97 -26.81 -6.54
CA HIS A 33 -22.02 -25.60 -5.72
C HIS A 33 -20.87 -24.69 -6.10
N PRO A 34 -21.01 -23.92 -7.19
CA PRO A 34 -19.93 -23.10 -7.69
C PRO A 34 -19.62 -21.92 -6.75
N HIS A 35 -18.36 -21.50 -6.75
CA HIS A 35 -17.87 -20.36 -5.99
C HIS A 35 -17.47 -19.21 -6.88
N ALA A 36 -17.86 -18.00 -6.49
CA ALA A 36 -17.42 -16.76 -7.09
C ALA A 36 -16.64 -15.93 -6.08
N VAL A 37 -15.38 -15.63 -6.38
CA VAL A 37 -14.55 -14.73 -5.56
C VAL A 37 -14.51 -13.37 -6.24
N LEU A 38 -14.99 -12.34 -5.57
CA LEU A 38 -14.90 -10.95 -5.99
C LEU A 38 -13.65 -10.34 -5.37
N LEU A 39 -12.61 -10.11 -6.19
CA LEU A 39 -11.34 -9.56 -5.74
C LEU A 39 -11.33 -8.04 -5.96
N GLY A 40 -11.25 -7.28 -4.86
CA GLY A 40 -11.36 -5.83 -4.83
C GLY A 40 -10.09 -5.11 -4.41
N GLY A 41 -9.88 -3.93 -4.99
CA GLY A 41 -8.77 -3.03 -4.64
C GLY A 41 -8.43 -2.08 -5.79
N GLN A 42 -7.94 -0.90 -5.47
CA GLN A 42 -7.49 0.05 -6.47
C GLN A 42 -6.26 -0.47 -7.25
N PRO A 43 -5.93 0.12 -8.41
CA PRO A 43 -4.69 -0.20 -9.11
C PRO A 43 -3.47 -0.06 -8.19
N GLY A 44 -2.55 -1.01 -8.24
CA GLY A 44 -1.33 -1.02 -7.39
C GLY A 44 -1.53 -1.48 -5.95
N SER A 45 -2.74 -1.87 -5.53
CA SER A 45 -2.98 -2.32 -4.15
C SER A 45 -2.34 -3.68 -3.78
N GLY A 46 -1.94 -4.49 -4.76
CA GLY A 46 -1.36 -5.81 -4.52
C GLY A 46 -2.30 -6.99 -4.79
N LYS A 47 -3.45 -6.76 -5.45
CA LYS A 47 -4.41 -7.82 -5.82
C LYS A 47 -3.80 -9.02 -6.54
N SER A 48 -2.79 -8.82 -7.37
CA SER A 48 -2.19 -9.91 -8.15
C SER A 48 -1.57 -11.00 -7.27
N THR A 49 -1.00 -10.64 -6.12
CA THR A 49 -0.45 -11.59 -5.14
C THR A 49 -1.57 -12.41 -4.49
N LEU A 50 -2.65 -11.72 -4.07
CA LEU A 50 -3.82 -12.38 -3.50
C LEU A 50 -4.53 -13.28 -4.52
N LEU A 51 -4.59 -12.85 -5.79
CA LEU A 51 -5.11 -13.67 -6.89
C LEU A 51 -4.35 -14.99 -7.05
N SER A 52 -3.01 -14.94 -6.98
CA SER A 52 -2.19 -16.16 -7.06
C SER A 52 -2.48 -17.12 -5.91
N SER A 53 -2.69 -16.60 -4.70
CA SER A 53 -3.09 -17.39 -3.53
C SER A 53 -4.48 -18.02 -3.74
N ILE A 54 -5.45 -17.23 -4.21
CA ILE A 54 -6.80 -17.73 -4.53
C ILE A 54 -6.73 -18.86 -5.56
N VAL A 55 -6.00 -18.67 -6.65
CA VAL A 55 -5.87 -19.72 -7.68
C VAL A 55 -5.29 -21.01 -7.08
N SER A 56 -4.29 -20.91 -6.22
CA SER A 56 -3.70 -22.07 -5.54
C SER A 56 -4.68 -22.80 -4.61
N GLU A 57 -5.55 -22.06 -3.90
CA GLU A 57 -6.57 -22.65 -3.02
C GLU A 57 -7.59 -23.52 -3.78
N TYR A 58 -7.82 -23.24 -5.04
CA TYR A 58 -8.83 -23.94 -5.84
C TYR A 58 -8.29 -25.07 -6.71
N VAL A 59 -6.98 -25.34 -6.71
CA VAL A 59 -6.40 -26.43 -7.51
C VAL A 59 -7.10 -27.77 -7.23
N GLU A 60 -7.28 -28.11 -5.97
CA GLU A 60 -7.94 -29.35 -5.56
C GLU A 60 -9.48 -29.26 -5.50
N ARG A 61 -10.04 -28.09 -5.85
CA ARG A 61 -11.49 -27.86 -5.86
C ARG A 61 -12.05 -27.75 -7.27
N GLY A 62 -11.38 -28.38 -8.25
CA GLY A 62 -11.78 -28.35 -9.65
C GLY A 62 -11.33 -27.11 -10.42
N GLY A 63 -10.38 -26.36 -9.87
CA GLY A 63 -9.83 -25.16 -10.47
C GLY A 63 -10.71 -23.92 -10.29
N ILE A 64 -10.20 -22.77 -10.75
CA ILE A 64 -10.91 -21.49 -10.74
C ILE A 64 -10.55 -20.66 -11.97
N THR A 65 -11.55 -20.17 -12.69
CA THR A 65 -11.35 -19.29 -13.86
C THR A 65 -11.03 -17.87 -13.39
N THR A 66 -9.93 -17.29 -13.86
CA THR A 66 -9.61 -15.88 -13.62
C THR A 66 -10.23 -14.99 -14.67
N ILE A 67 -11.08 -14.06 -14.26
CA ILE A 67 -11.66 -13.01 -15.10
C ILE A 67 -10.95 -11.69 -14.79
N ASP A 68 -9.94 -11.36 -15.60
CA ASP A 68 -9.12 -10.15 -15.49
C ASP A 68 -9.31 -9.29 -16.76
N VAL A 69 -9.88 -8.11 -16.58
CA VAL A 69 -10.15 -7.17 -17.68
C VAL A 69 -8.87 -6.75 -18.42
N ASP A 70 -7.74 -6.65 -17.71
CA ASP A 70 -6.47 -6.23 -18.30
C ASP A 70 -5.89 -7.33 -19.21
N ARG A 71 -5.98 -8.59 -18.81
CA ARG A 71 -5.60 -9.73 -19.65
C ARG A 71 -6.51 -9.83 -20.89
N LEU A 72 -7.81 -9.64 -20.70
CA LEU A 72 -8.76 -9.66 -21.82
C LEU A 72 -8.51 -8.52 -22.80
N ARG A 73 -8.12 -7.34 -22.31
CA ARG A 73 -7.75 -6.20 -23.15
C ARG A 73 -6.54 -6.51 -24.03
N GLU A 74 -5.56 -7.27 -23.56
CA GLU A 74 -4.41 -7.70 -24.35
C GLU A 74 -4.77 -8.59 -25.54
N LEU A 75 -5.97 -9.19 -25.55
CA LEU A 75 -6.49 -9.95 -26.70
C LEU A 75 -7.01 -9.03 -27.82
N SER A 76 -7.30 -7.76 -27.53
CA SER A 76 -7.74 -6.79 -28.54
C SER A 76 -6.59 -6.39 -29.47
N PRO A 77 -6.75 -6.54 -30.80
CA PRO A 77 -5.78 -6.02 -31.77
C PRO A 77 -5.59 -4.51 -31.67
N GLN A 78 -6.66 -3.76 -31.41
CA GLN A 78 -6.61 -2.32 -31.25
C GLN A 78 -5.77 -1.92 -30.03
N TYR A 79 -5.96 -2.58 -28.88
CA TYR A 79 -5.15 -2.32 -27.70
C TYR A 79 -3.66 -2.60 -27.91
N ARG A 80 -3.33 -3.69 -28.63
CA ARG A 80 -1.93 -4.04 -28.93
C ARG A 80 -1.22 -2.94 -29.73
N VAL A 81 -1.92 -2.26 -30.62
CA VAL A 81 -1.36 -1.11 -31.36
C VAL A 81 -1.28 0.11 -30.45
N LEU A 82 -2.39 0.51 -29.84
CA LEU A 82 -2.48 1.71 -29.00
C LEU A 82 -1.53 1.67 -27.81
N SER A 83 -1.36 0.51 -27.16
CA SER A 83 -0.46 0.38 -26.01
C SER A 83 1.02 0.66 -26.32
N ARG A 84 1.40 0.68 -27.61
CA ARG A 84 2.75 1.02 -28.07
C ARG A 84 2.85 2.43 -28.64
N THR A 85 1.78 2.94 -29.26
CA THR A 85 1.76 4.24 -29.93
C THR A 85 1.22 5.35 -29.04
N ASP A 86 0.26 5.03 -28.17
CA ASP A 86 -0.35 5.95 -27.21
C ASP A 86 -0.72 5.19 -25.91
N PRO A 87 0.27 4.77 -25.11
CA PRO A 87 0.06 3.96 -23.93
C PRO A 87 -0.74 4.66 -22.83
N VAL A 88 -0.77 5.99 -22.83
CA VAL A 88 -1.53 6.79 -21.86
C VAL A 88 -3.02 6.61 -22.07
N HIS A 89 -3.50 6.72 -23.29
CA HIS A 89 -4.94 6.67 -23.60
C HIS A 89 -5.42 5.27 -24.03
N ALA A 90 -4.52 4.33 -24.33
CA ALA A 90 -4.86 3.01 -24.85
C ALA A 90 -5.91 2.28 -24.02
N ALA A 91 -5.81 2.33 -22.68
CA ALA A 91 -6.73 1.64 -21.78
C ALA A 91 -8.14 2.28 -21.80
N GLY A 92 -8.22 3.60 -21.89
CA GLY A 92 -9.48 4.34 -22.00
C GLY A 92 -10.18 4.06 -23.34
N LEU A 93 -9.45 4.19 -24.45
CA LEU A 93 -9.96 4.00 -25.81
C LEU A 93 -10.48 2.57 -26.09
N THR A 94 -9.99 1.58 -25.36
CA THR A 94 -10.39 0.16 -25.50
C THR A 94 -11.26 -0.35 -24.35
N HIS A 95 -11.77 0.54 -23.51
CA HIS A 95 -12.49 0.15 -22.28
C HIS A 95 -13.77 -0.63 -22.59
N GLU A 96 -14.58 -0.17 -23.52
CA GLU A 96 -15.86 -0.80 -23.90
C GLU A 96 -15.66 -2.18 -24.52
N GLU A 97 -14.66 -2.33 -25.40
CA GLU A 97 -14.30 -3.63 -25.96
C GLU A 97 -13.89 -4.62 -24.89
N ALA A 98 -12.96 -4.22 -24.00
CA ALA A 98 -12.50 -5.06 -22.89
C ALA A 98 -13.64 -5.43 -21.92
N ARG A 99 -14.58 -4.51 -21.67
CA ARG A 99 -15.77 -4.76 -20.87
C ARG A 99 -16.70 -5.78 -21.54
N GLY A 100 -16.89 -5.68 -22.84
CA GLY A 100 -17.67 -6.64 -23.62
C GLY A 100 -17.06 -8.05 -23.59
N LEU A 101 -15.72 -8.17 -23.72
CA LEU A 101 -15.00 -9.44 -23.60
C LEU A 101 -15.16 -10.03 -22.19
N LYS A 102 -15.01 -9.21 -21.16
CA LYS A 102 -15.18 -9.61 -19.74
C LYS A 102 -16.60 -10.14 -19.51
N ASN A 103 -17.64 -9.42 -19.95
CA ASN A 103 -19.03 -9.83 -19.72
C ASN A 103 -19.31 -11.18 -20.37
N ARG A 104 -18.91 -11.40 -21.63
CA ARG A 104 -19.10 -12.69 -22.31
C ARG A 104 -18.36 -13.85 -21.64
N LEU A 105 -17.13 -13.64 -21.18
CA LEU A 105 -16.41 -14.67 -20.42
C LEU A 105 -17.13 -14.98 -19.11
N GLN A 106 -17.58 -13.95 -18.40
CA GLN A 106 -18.32 -14.08 -17.15
C GLN A 106 -19.63 -14.87 -17.36
N ASP A 107 -20.39 -14.55 -18.45
CA ASP A 107 -21.61 -15.28 -18.79
C ASP A 107 -21.32 -16.75 -19.05
N ALA A 108 -20.32 -17.06 -19.90
CA ALA A 108 -19.95 -18.44 -20.20
C ALA A 108 -19.53 -19.24 -18.95
N VAL A 109 -18.81 -18.62 -18.03
CA VAL A 109 -18.36 -19.25 -16.77
C VAL A 109 -19.54 -19.49 -15.84
N ILE A 110 -20.49 -18.54 -15.73
CA ILE A 110 -21.70 -18.67 -14.92
C ILE A 110 -22.63 -19.77 -15.48
N GLU A 111 -22.89 -19.76 -16.79
CA GLU A 111 -23.68 -20.78 -17.48
C GLU A 111 -23.05 -22.17 -17.34
N GLY A 112 -21.71 -22.25 -17.44
CA GLY A 112 -20.95 -23.49 -17.24
C GLY A 112 -20.81 -23.93 -15.78
N LYS A 113 -21.37 -23.20 -14.81
CA LYS A 113 -21.26 -23.51 -13.38
C LYS A 113 -19.81 -23.76 -12.92
N ARG A 114 -18.88 -22.86 -13.30
CA ARG A 114 -17.47 -22.95 -12.96
C ARG A 114 -17.14 -22.04 -11.77
N ASN A 115 -16.19 -22.44 -10.94
CA ASN A 115 -15.60 -21.50 -9.99
C ASN A 115 -14.88 -20.38 -10.75
N PHE A 116 -15.02 -19.15 -10.29
CA PHE A 116 -14.28 -18.04 -10.88
C PHE A 116 -13.89 -16.97 -9.87
N VAL A 117 -12.80 -16.27 -10.18
CA VAL A 117 -12.38 -15.05 -9.51
C VAL A 117 -12.49 -13.88 -10.48
N LEU A 118 -13.22 -12.84 -10.07
CA LEU A 118 -13.34 -11.60 -10.82
C LEU A 118 -12.37 -10.58 -10.23
N ASP A 119 -11.25 -10.32 -10.95
CA ASP A 119 -10.31 -9.25 -10.56
C ASP A 119 -10.84 -7.90 -11.03
N GLY A 120 -11.14 -7.04 -10.07
CA GLY A 120 -11.72 -5.73 -10.33
C GLY A 120 -11.37 -4.69 -9.27
N THR A 121 -11.85 -3.48 -9.49
CA THR A 121 -11.69 -2.38 -8.52
C THR A 121 -12.81 -2.34 -7.49
N MET A 122 -13.92 -3.01 -7.75
CA MET A 122 -15.13 -2.99 -6.93
C MET A 122 -15.61 -1.55 -6.62
N ARG A 123 -15.49 -0.63 -7.58
CA ARG A 123 -15.77 0.81 -7.35
C ARG A 123 -17.25 1.19 -7.36
N SER A 124 -18.15 0.30 -7.81
CA SER A 124 -19.58 0.60 -7.99
C SER A 124 -20.45 -0.36 -7.19
N PRO A 125 -21.04 0.08 -6.05
CA PRO A 125 -21.95 -0.73 -5.25
C PRO A 125 -23.11 -1.31 -6.05
N ALA A 126 -23.77 -0.49 -6.88
CA ALA A 126 -24.94 -0.94 -7.67
C ALA A 126 -24.63 -2.09 -8.64
N LYS A 127 -23.46 -2.04 -9.32
CA LYS A 127 -23.04 -3.14 -10.20
C LYS A 127 -22.69 -4.42 -9.44
N LEU A 128 -22.21 -4.29 -8.21
CA LEU A 128 -21.93 -5.45 -7.35
C LEU A 128 -23.22 -6.05 -6.82
N GLU A 129 -24.20 -5.24 -6.45
CA GLU A 129 -25.53 -5.71 -6.04
C GLU A 129 -26.21 -6.51 -7.18
N GLU A 130 -26.23 -5.98 -8.39
CA GLU A 130 -26.73 -6.68 -9.57
C GLU A 130 -26.01 -8.02 -9.80
N LEU A 131 -24.66 -7.99 -9.76
CA LEU A 131 -23.86 -9.18 -9.99
C LEU A 131 -24.08 -10.24 -8.90
N THR A 132 -24.04 -9.86 -7.64
CA THR A 132 -24.22 -10.80 -6.52
C THR A 132 -25.62 -11.37 -6.48
N GLY A 133 -26.64 -10.57 -6.80
CA GLY A 133 -28.02 -11.03 -6.97
C GLY A 133 -28.13 -12.13 -8.04
N ARG A 134 -27.54 -11.88 -9.22
CA ARG A 134 -27.47 -12.88 -10.29
C ARG A 134 -26.72 -14.14 -9.84
N LEU A 135 -25.56 -14.00 -9.22
CA LEU A 135 -24.74 -15.14 -8.79
C LEU A 135 -25.49 -16.02 -7.78
N LYS A 136 -26.16 -15.41 -6.80
CA LYS A 136 -26.97 -16.13 -5.83
C LYS A 136 -28.17 -16.85 -6.46
N SER A 137 -28.85 -16.21 -7.42
CA SER A 137 -29.94 -16.86 -8.18
C SER A 137 -29.45 -18.04 -9.01
N GLU A 138 -28.19 -18.03 -9.43
CA GLU A 138 -27.53 -19.13 -10.15
C GLU A 138 -26.88 -20.17 -9.21
N GLY A 139 -27.08 -20.06 -7.88
CA GLY A 139 -26.63 -21.04 -6.90
C GLY A 139 -25.16 -20.94 -6.52
N TYR A 140 -24.52 -19.79 -6.79
CA TYR A 140 -23.14 -19.53 -6.36
C TYR A 140 -23.05 -19.17 -4.88
N THR A 141 -22.01 -19.67 -4.24
CA THR A 141 -21.47 -19.07 -3.00
C THR A 141 -20.56 -17.92 -3.40
N VAL A 142 -20.78 -16.72 -2.85
CA VAL A 142 -20.08 -15.49 -3.22
C VAL A 142 -19.21 -15.01 -2.07
N GLU A 143 -17.92 -14.90 -2.29
CA GLU A 143 -16.95 -14.33 -1.36
C GLU A 143 -16.34 -13.03 -1.91
N ALA A 144 -16.21 -12.01 -1.06
CA ALA A 144 -15.45 -10.81 -1.39
C ALA A 144 -14.10 -10.81 -0.66
N ARG A 145 -13.01 -10.61 -1.41
CA ARG A 145 -11.66 -10.43 -0.88
C ARG A 145 -11.12 -9.07 -1.29
N VAL A 146 -10.69 -8.26 -0.35
CA VAL A 146 -10.36 -6.86 -0.57
C VAL A 146 -8.98 -6.54 -0.03
N VAL A 147 -8.18 -5.79 -0.78
CA VAL A 147 -6.87 -5.33 -0.34
C VAL A 147 -6.92 -3.89 0.12
N ALA A 148 -6.55 -3.66 1.38
CA ALA A 148 -6.40 -2.35 2.00
C ALA A 148 -4.95 -1.86 1.84
N LEU A 149 -4.78 -0.83 1.02
CA LEU A 149 -3.52 -0.11 0.90
C LEU A 149 -3.85 1.38 0.71
N ASP A 150 -3.05 2.27 1.30
CA ASP A 150 -3.23 3.71 1.13
C ASP A 150 -3.03 4.16 -0.33
N ALA A 151 -3.53 5.37 -0.62
CA ALA A 151 -3.58 5.91 -1.98
C ALA A 151 -2.17 6.18 -2.55
N GLU A 152 -1.27 6.70 -1.73
CA GLU A 152 0.07 7.11 -2.19
C GLU A 152 0.90 5.90 -2.63
N ARG A 153 0.99 4.88 -1.77
CA ARG A 153 1.76 3.66 -2.08
C ARG A 153 1.16 2.89 -3.23
N SER A 154 -0.17 2.79 -3.30
CA SER A 154 -0.82 2.07 -4.40
C SER A 154 -0.65 2.78 -5.74
N MET A 155 -0.75 4.11 -5.79
CA MET A 155 -0.51 4.87 -7.01
C MET A 155 0.95 4.79 -7.47
N ALA A 156 1.89 4.88 -6.54
CA ALA A 156 3.32 4.72 -6.86
C ALA A 156 3.63 3.32 -7.43
N ARG A 157 3.06 2.26 -6.85
CA ARG A 157 3.19 0.88 -7.38
C ARG A 157 2.57 0.72 -8.77
N ALA A 158 1.41 1.35 -9.01
CA ALA A 158 0.78 1.33 -10.34
C ALA A 158 1.65 2.05 -11.37
N ARG A 159 2.28 3.16 -10.97
CA ARG A 159 3.20 3.92 -11.82
C ARG A 159 4.48 3.13 -12.11
N LEU A 160 5.12 2.55 -11.09
CA LEU A 160 6.32 1.72 -11.31
C LEU A 160 6.04 0.58 -12.29
N ARG A 161 4.94 -0.13 -12.11
CA ARG A 161 4.52 -1.21 -13.02
C ARG A 161 4.34 -0.73 -14.46
N PHE A 162 3.81 0.49 -14.66
CA PHE A 162 3.70 1.09 -16.00
C PHE A 162 5.08 1.33 -16.61
N GLU A 163 5.98 1.99 -15.89
CA GLU A 163 7.32 2.32 -16.35
C GLU A 163 8.16 1.08 -16.66
N GLU A 164 8.16 0.10 -15.78
CA GLU A 164 8.86 -1.18 -15.98
C GLU A 164 8.36 -1.94 -17.22
N ARG A 165 7.05 -2.06 -17.39
CA ARG A 165 6.48 -2.74 -18.56
C ARG A 165 6.77 -1.98 -19.84
N LEU A 166 6.73 -0.67 -19.80
CA LEU A 166 7.08 0.18 -20.93
C LEU A 166 8.55 -0.01 -21.32
N ALA A 167 9.45 -0.03 -20.35
CA ALA A 167 10.88 -0.27 -20.59
C ALA A 167 11.16 -1.68 -21.14
N GLN A 168 10.50 -2.72 -20.59
CA GLN A 168 10.73 -4.12 -20.95
C GLN A 168 10.06 -4.55 -22.26
N ARG A 169 8.84 -4.06 -22.53
CA ARG A 169 7.97 -4.57 -23.61
C ARG A 169 7.57 -3.50 -24.62
N GLY A 170 7.97 -2.24 -24.40
CA GLY A 170 7.52 -1.11 -25.21
C GLY A 170 6.04 -0.78 -25.06
N SER A 171 5.34 -1.37 -24.08
CA SER A 171 3.94 -1.13 -23.80
C SER A 171 3.62 -1.35 -22.33
N GLY A 172 2.75 -0.51 -21.76
CA GLY A 172 2.31 -0.61 -20.36
C GLY A 172 0.95 0.03 -20.18
N ARG A 173 0.20 -0.40 -19.16
CA ARG A 173 -1.08 0.24 -18.81
C ARG A 173 -0.81 1.44 -17.91
N PHE A 174 -1.06 2.61 -18.43
CA PHE A 174 -1.12 3.84 -17.65
C PHE A 174 -2.39 3.87 -16.78
N VAL A 175 -2.26 4.36 -15.56
CA VAL A 175 -3.38 4.57 -14.65
C VAL A 175 -3.47 6.06 -14.37
N GLU A 176 -4.57 6.67 -14.79
CA GLU A 176 -4.86 8.07 -14.49
C GLU A 176 -5.18 8.24 -12.99
N GLN A 177 -4.81 9.40 -12.44
CA GLN A 177 -5.06 9.72 -11.03
C GLN A 177 -6.56 9.63 -10.70
N SER A 178 -7.42 10.20 -11.55
CA SER A 178 -8.88 10.17 -11.38
C SER A 178 -9.43 8.75 -11.30
N GLN A 179 -8.98 7.85 -12.19
CA GLN A 179 -9.41 6.45 -12.19
C GLN A 179 -8.98 5.70 -10.92
N HIS A 180 -7.77 6.01 -10.43
CA HIS A 180 -7.28 5.45 -9.18
C HIS A 180 -8.11 5.94 -7.99
N ASP A 181 -8.37 7.26 -7.92
CA ASP A 181 -9.09 7.88 -6.80
C ASP A 181 -10.57 7.46 -6.75
N GLU A 182 -11.22 7.33 -7.92
CA GLU A 182 -12.56 6.75 -8.01
C GLU A 182 -12.60 5.30 -7.49
N ALA A 183 -11.60 4.49 -7.85
CA ALA A 183 -11.52 3.12 -7.37
C ALA A 183 -11.23 3.07 -5.86
N TYR A 184 -10.38 3.97 -5.36
CA TYR A 184 -10.04 4.08 -3.96
C TYR A 184 -11.26 4.45 -3.11
N ALA A 185 -11.99 5.49 -3.49
CA ALA A 185 -13.17 5.97 -2.76
C ALA A 185 -14.36 4.98 -2.88
N GLY A 186 -14.63 4.49 -4.09
CA GLY A 186 -15.76 3.61 -4.36
C GLY A 186 -15.65 2.24 -3.67
N LEU A 187 -14.43 1.76 -3.41
CA LEU A 187 -14.23 0.47 -2.75
C LEU A 187 -14.81 0.43 -1.32
N VAL A 188 -14.66 1.49 -0.54
CA VAL A 188 -15.21 1.56 0.84
C VAL A 188 -16.72 1.46 0.81
N GLN A 189 -17.37 2.20 -0.10
CA GLN A 189 -18.82 2.15 -0.26
C GLN A 189 -19.30 0.77 -0.71
N SER A 190 -18.57 0.14 -1.62
CA SER A 190 -18.88 -1.21 -2.09
C SER A 190 -18.75 -2.26 -0.99
N VAL A 191 -17.68 -2.22 -0.21
CA VAL A 191 -17.46 -3.13 0.93
C VAL A 191 -18.58 -2.99 1.95
N ARG A 192 -18.98 -1.75 2.27
CA ARG A 192 -20.12 -1.48 3.14
C ARG A 192 -21.41 -2.08 2.59
N ALA A 193 -21.72 -1.84 1.33
CA ALA A 193 -22.93 -2.36 0.68
C ALA A 193 -22.95 -3.90 0.68
N LEU A 194 -21.84 -4.54 0.35
CA LEU A 194 -21.71 -6.01 0.31
C LEU A 194 -21.98 -6.64 1.67
N GLU A 195 -21.42 -6.10 2.74
CA GLU A 195 -21.57 -6.68 4.06
C GLU A 195 -22.92 -6.31 4.70
N GLN A 196 -23.28 -5.01 4.76
CA GLN A 196 -24.55 -4.58 5.36
C GLN A 196 -25.76 -5.08 4.60
N GLY A 197 -25.70 -5.14 3.27
CA GLY A 197 -26.75 -5.69 2.41
C GLY A 197 -26.78 -7.22 2.39
N LYS A 198 -25.85 -7.92 3.06
CA LYS A 198 -25.71 -9.39 3.00
C LYS A 198 -25.62 -9.91 1.56
N LEU A 199 -24.96 -9.16 0.69
CA LEU A 199 -24.87 -9.46 -0.73
C LEU A 199 -23.86 -10.58 -1.03
N VAL A 200 -22.95 -10.86 -0.11
CA VAL A 200 -21.95 -11.94 -0.17
C VAL A 200 -22.06 -12.87 1.02
N ASP A 201 -21.58 -14.10 0.90
CA ASP A 201 -21.62 -15.11 1.95
C ASP A 201 -20.42 -15.01 2.88
N ALA A 202 -19.30 -14.47 2.37
CA ALA A 202 -18.11 -14.16 3.15
C ALA A 202 -17.44 -12.89 2.65
N ILE A 203 -16.78 -12.16 3.56
CA ILE A 203 -15.98 -10.98 3.23
C ILE A 203 -14.68 -11.00 4.03
N ARG A 204 -13.55 -10.74 3.34
CA ARG A 204 -12.21 -10.68 3.94
C ARG A 204 -11.48 -9.44 3.50
N VAL A 205 -10.78 -8.79 4.42
CA VAL A 205 -9.93 -7.62 4.15
C VAL A 205 -8.49 -7.99 4.48
N TYR A 206 -7.59 -7.70 3.56
CA TYR A 206 -6.15 -7.95 3.66
C TYR A 206 -5.38 -6.64 3.64
N ASP A 207 -4.29 -6.54 4.40
CA ASP A 207 -3.38 -5.41 4.32
C ASP A 207 -2.46 -5.49 3.08
N GLY A 208 -1.63 -4.48 2.89
CA GLY A 208 -0.68 -4.41 1.77
C GLY A 208 0.42 -5.48 1.76
N SER A 209 0.56 -6.26 2.85
CA SER A 209 1.45 -7.41 2.99
C SER A 209 0.74 -8.76 2.84
N GLN A 210 -0.55 -8.75 2.47
CA GLN A 210 -1.43 -9.92 2.32
C GLN A 210 -1.81 -10.60 3.65
N ARG A 211 -1.66 -9.95 4.78
CA ARG A 211 -2.17 -10.43 6.05
C ARG A 211 -3.66 -10.12 6.15
N GLU A 212 -4.47 -11.11 6.50
CA GLU A 212 -5.88 -10.92 6.78
C GLU A 212 -6.05 -10.08 8.06
N ILE A 213 -6.73 -8.94 7.94
CA ILE A 213 -6.99 -8.01 9.04
C ILE A 213 -8.46 -8.02 9.48
N TYR A 214 -9.34 -8.55 8.65
CA TYR A 214 -10.74 -8.73 8.95
C TYR A 214 -11.32 -9.89 8.16
N ALA A 215 -12.19 -10.67 8.78
CA ALA A 215 -13.00 -11.69 8.15
C ALA A 215 -14.38 -11.78 8.80
N ASN A 216 -15.41 -11.98 7.99
CA ASN A 216 -16.76 -12.25 8.44
C ASN A 216 -17.45 -13.19 7.46
N GLU A 217 -18.21 -14.15 7.98
CA GLU A 217 -18.92 -15.16 7.19
C GLU A 217 -20.37 -15.24 7.64
N GLN A 218 -21.26 -15.56 6.72
CA GLN A 218 -22.66 -15.83 7.04
C GLN A 218 -22.87 -17.31 7.37
N VAL A 219 -23.49 -17.57 8.51
CA VAL A 219 -24.00 -18.90 8.90
C VAL A 219 -25.51 -18.80 9.07
N ASN A 220 -26.24 -19.61 8.33
CA ASN A 220 -27.70 -19.58 8.30
C ASN A 220 -28.28 -18.17 8.04
N GLY A 221 -27.67 -17.41 7.09
CA GLY A 221 -28.09 -16.06 6.70
C GLY A 221 -27.82 -14.96 7.72
N ARG A 222 -26.98 -15.23 8.72
CA ARG A 222 -26.57 -14.28 9.75
C ARG A 222 -25.04 -14.14 9.77
N TRP A 223 -24.56 -12.93 9.82
CA TRP A 223 -23.14 -12.67 10.03
C TRP A 223 -22.68 -13.20 11.39
N GLN A 224 -21.51 -13.82 11.45
CA GLN A 224 -20.90 -14.29 12.71
C GLN A 224 -20.42 -13.14 13.61
N ARG A 225 -20.17 -11.98 13.02
CA ARG A 225 -19.75 -10.75 13.72
C ARG A 225 -20.56 -9.57 13.21
N GLU A 226 -20.60 -8.48 13.98
CA GLU A 226 -21.15 -7.22 13.53
C GLU A 226 -20.38 -6.71 12.29
N PRO A 227 -21.09 -6.26 11.24
CA PRO A 227 -20.49 -5.72 10.02
C PRO A 227 -19.50 -4.59 10.30
N ALA A 228 -18.25 -4.76 9.86
CA ALA A 228 -17.17 -3.81 10.10
C ALA A 228 -16.07 -3.83 9.02
N ALA A 229 -16.28 -4.51 7.90
CA ALA A 229 -15.26 -4.62 6.84
C ALA A 229 -14.89 -3.25 6.25
N ASP A 230 -15.84 -2.35 6.09
CA ASP A 230 -15.61 -0.98 5.62
C ASP A 230 -14.75 -0.17 6.60
N ARG A 231 -14.98 -0.35 7.91
CA ARG A 231 -14.18 0.29 8.96
C ARG A 231 -12.77 -0.29 9.01
N ALA A 232 -12.61 -1.60 8.93
CA ALA A 232 -11.31 -2.25 8.88
C ALA A 232 -10.50 -1.79 7.67
N LEU A 233 -11.13 -1.69 6.49
CA LEU A 233 -10.54 -1.17 5.27
C LEU A 233 -10.07 0.28 5.44
N ALA A 234 -10.92 1.16 5.99
CA ALA A 234 -10.62 2.57 6.19
C ALA A 234 -9.50 2.75 7.22
N GLN A 235 -9.57 2.08 8.36
CA GLN A 235 -8.56 2.14 9.43
C GLN A 235 -7.17 1.73 8.93
N GLU A 236 -7.07 0.63 8.16
CA GLU A 236 -5.77 0.21 7.60
C GLU A 236 -5.22 1.23 6.60
N ARG A 237 -6.07 1.84 5.78
CA ARG A 237 -5.67 2.85 4.81
C ARG A 237 -5.23 4.18 5.41
N GLU A 238 -5.80 4.54 6.56
CA GLU A 238 -5.61 5.84 7.23
C GLU A 238 -4.61 5.76 8.39
N ARG A 239 -4.21 4.56 8.80
CA ARG A 239 -3.24 4.44 9.89
C ARG A 239 -1.92 5.13 9.56
N PRO A 240 -1.24 5.67 10.56
CA PRO A 240 0.12 6.21 10.37
C PRO A 240 1.06 5.14 9.80
N TRP A 241 1.90 5.56 8.89
CA TRP A 241 2.93 4.69 8.33
C TRP A 241 4.03 4.40 9.35
N THR A 242 4.54 3.19 9.32
CA THR A 242 5.75 2.82 10.04
C THR A 242 6.99 3.41 9.37
N HIS A 243 8.10 3.45 10.08
CA HIS A 243 9.39 3.86 9.51
C HIS A 243 9.77 3.05 8.25
N ALA A 244 9.52 1.73 8.29
CA ALA A 244 9.79 0.86 7.15
C ALA A 244 8.93 1.21 5.92
N GLU A 245 7.68 1.62 6.13
CA GLU A 245 6.77 2.03 5.04
C GLU A 245 7.18 3.38 4.46
N HIS A 246 7.55 4.37 5.27
CA HIS A 246 8.10 5.64 4.79
C HIS A 246 9.35 5.42 3.94
N ARG A 247 10.30 4.63 4.44
CA ARG A 247 11.52 4.30 3.70
C ARG A 247 11.24 3.54 2.41
N GLY A 248 10.35 2.55 2.47
CA GLY A 248 9.92 1.79 1.29
C GLY A 248 9.25 2.67 0.23
N TYR A 249 8.47 3.67 0.66
CA TYR A 249 7.83 4.60 -0.25
C TYR A 249 8.84 5.56 -0.92
N VAL A 250 9.84 6.06 -0.17
CA VAL A 250 10.93 6.86 -0.75
C VAL A 250 11.71 6.07 -1.79
N ALA A 251 12.05 4.81 -1.50
CA ALA A 251 12.74 3.93 -2.46
C ALA A 251 11.88 3.71 -3.72
N LEU A 252 10.60 3.34 -3.55
CA LEU A 252 9.64 3.13 -4.63
C LEU A 252 9.51 4.37 -5.52
N MET A 253 9.36 5.56 -4.93
CA MET A 253 9.29 6.81 -5.70
C MET A 253 10.61 7.14 -6.41
N GLY A 254 11.76 6.79 -5.81
CA GLY A 254 13.07 6.90 -6.46
C GLY A 254 13.17 6.06 -7.74
N GLU A 255 12.69 4.82 -7.70
CA GLU A 255 12.62 3.95 -8.88
C GLU A 255 11.67 4.50 -9.95
N VAL A 256 10.47 4.96 -9.55
CA VAL A 256 9.51 5.59 -10.48
C VAL A 256 10.13 6.78 -11.19
N VAL A 257 10.76 7.70 -10.46
CA VAL A 257 11.41 8.88 -11.04
C VAL A 257 12.59 8.48 -11.93
N GLY A 258 13.38 7.49 -11.53
CA GLY A 258 14.49 6.96 -12.33
C GLY A 258 14.03 6.47 -13.70
N HIS A 259 13.00 5.61 -13.72
CA HIS A 259 12.42 5.12 -14.97
C HIS A 259 11.77 6.22 -15.81
N ALA A 260 11.04 7.16 -15.19
CA ALA A 260 10.42 8.27 -15.90
C ALA A 260 11.47 9.18 -16.58
N ARG A 261 12.59 9.46 -15.91
CA ARG A 261 13.72 10.19 -16.51
C ARG A 261 14.32 9.47 -17.70
N GLN A 262 14.51 8.15 -17.61
CA GLN A 262 15.01 7.33 -18.72
C GLN A 262 14.03 7.34 -19.90
N ARG A 263 12.72 7.25 -19.65
CA ARG A 263 11.67 7.33 -20.65
C ARG A 263 11.71 8.67 -21.41
N GLU A 264 11.78 9.79 -20.68
CA GLU A 264 11.81 11.12 -21.29
C GLU A 264 13.11 11.35 -22.06
N SER A 265 14.26 10.92 -21.53
CA SER A 265 15.55 11.01 -22.25
C SER A 265 15.55 10.20 -23.54
N ALA A 266 14.82 9.10 -23.60
CA ALA A 266 14.68 8.28 -24.81
C ALA A 266 13.78 8.94 -25.88
N GLY A 267 13.00 9.98 -25.55
CA GLY A 267 12.19 10.76 -26.47
C GLY A 267 11.04 10.01 -27.17
N ARG A 268 10.75 8.77 -26.77
CA ARG A 268 9.80 7.90 -27.47
C ARG A 268 8.34 8.09 -27.04
N ILE A 269 8.14 8.40 -25.75
CA ILE A 269 6.80 8.55 -25.15
C ILE A 269 6.87 9.68 -24.15
N VAL A 270 6.11 10.75 -24.41
CA VAL A 270 6.01 11.90 -23.52
C VAL A 270 4.72 11.79 -22.71
N VAL A 271 4.84 11.63 -21.40
CA VAL A 271 3.70 11.65 -20.46
C VAL A 271 3.56 13.01 -19.80
N GLY A 272 4.67 13.77 -19.72
CA GLY A 272 4.68 15.12 -19.15
C GLY A 272 4.51 15.17 -17.62
N ASP A 273 4.70 14.04 -16.94
CA ASP A 273 4.43 13.90 -15.52
C ASP A 273 5.69 13.88 -14.63
N LEU A 274 6.88 13.94 -15.23
CA LEU A 274 8.15 13.90 -14.48
C LEU A 274 8.26 14.97 -13.39
N PRO A 275 7.91 16.25 -13.60
CA PRO A 275 7.97 17.24 -12.53
C PRO A 275 7.06 16.91 -11.34
N VAL A 276 5.90 16.32 -11.61
CA VAL A 276 4.96 15.89 -10.56
C VAL A 276 5.52 14.72 -9.76
N LEU A 277 6.17 13.77 -10.43
CA LEU A 277 6.81 12.62 -9.79
C LEU A 277 8.00 13.03 -8.93
N GLU A 278 8.82 13.96 -9.41
CA GLU A 278 9.95 14.54 -8.66
C GLU A 278 9.47 15.27 -7.42
N ALA A 279 8.44 16.10 -7.53
CA ALA A 279 7.84 16.77 -6.39
C ALA A 279 7.22 15.80 -5.36
N ARG A 280 6.70 14.66 -5.82
CA ARG A 280 6.23 13.58 -4.90
C ARG A 280 7.40 12.91 -4.18
N LEU A 281 8.49 12.63 -4.86
CA LEU A 281 9.70 12.09 -4.24
C LEU A 281 10.26 13.04 -3.18
N GLU A 282 10.36 14.34 -3.50
CA GLU A 282 10.80 15.36 -2.53
C GLU A 282 9.90 15.37 -1.27
N ARG A 283 8.57 15.38 -1.45
CA ARG A 283 7.62 15.32 -0.32
C ARG A 283 7.79 14.03 0.50
N ALA A 284 7.99 12.89 -0.16
CA ALA A 284 8.23 11.62 0.53
C ALA A 284 9.51 11.65 1.37
N GLN A 285 10.59 12.21 0.84
CA GLN A 285 11.86 12.39 1.55
C GLN A 285 11.72 13.36 2.73
N GLN A 286 10.96 14.45 2.54
CA GLN A 286 10.67 15.39 3.62
C GLN A 286 9.83 14.75 4.73
N ALA A 287 8.76 14.02 4.38
CA ALA A 287 7.93 13.31 5.35
C ALA A 287 8.72 12.26 6.13
N MET A 288 9.65 11.56 5.47
CA MET A 288 10.55 10.61 6.11
C MET A 288 11.47 11.32 7.13
N ARG A 289 12.07 12.44 6.75
CA ARG A 289 12.90 13.24 7.67
C ARG A 289 12.10 13.75 8.87
N GLN A 290 10.89 14.27 8.64
CA GLN A 290 10.02 14.75 9.71
C GLN A 290 9.59 13.62 10.66
N PHE A 291 9.27 12.45 10.10
CA PHE A 291 8.97 11.26 10.90
C PHE A 291 10.16 10.88 11.81
N GLU A 292 11.37 10.83 11.27
CA GLU A 292 12.59 10.51 12.03
C GLU A 292 12.85 11.53 13.12
N GLN A 293 12.71 12.81 12.83
CA GLN A 293 12.83 13.89 13.82
C GLN A 293 11.78 13.79 14.93
N GLY A 294 10.51 13.57 14.55
CA GLY A 294 9.41 13.41 15.51
C GLY A 294 9.60 12.23 16.45
N VAL A 295 10.08 11.10 15.94
CA VAL A 295 10.37 9.91 16.76
C VAL A 295 11.50 10.17 17.74
N VAL A 296 12.59 10.82 17.31
CA VAL A 296 13.71 11.18 18.18
C VAL A 296 13.25 12.15 19.28
N TYR A 297 12.46 13.17 18.91
CA TYR A 297 11.93 14.15 19.84
C TYR A 297 10.99 13.54 20.90
N GLN A 298 10.02 12.74 20.48
CA GLN A 298 9.08 12.07 21.41
C GLN A 298 9.80 11.12 22.37
N ARG A 299 10.83 10.44 21.92
CA ARG A 299 11.64 9.55 22.74
C ARG A 299 12.53 10.30 23.72
N ALA A 300 13.09 11.42 23.30
CA ALA A 300 13.86 12.29 24.19
C ALA A 300 12.98 12.89 25.31
N GLN A 301 11.72 13.21 25.02
CA GLN A 301 10.77 13.69 26.03
C GLN A 301 10.27 12.60 26.98
N ALA A 302 10.11 11.36 26.50
CA ALA A 302 9.68 10.23 27.32
C ALA A 302 10.81 9.64 28.18
N PHE A 303 12.01 10.22 28.09
CA PHE A 303 13.22 9.72 28.71
C PHE A 303 13.31 10.11 30.17
N ASP A 304 13.28 9.13 31.08
CA ASP A 304 13.72 9.28 32.47
C ASP A 304 15.04 8.52 32.70
N GLY A 305 15.81 8.95 33.71
CA GLY A 305 17.12 8.34 33.99
C GLY A 305 17.03 6.85 34.29
N ARG A 306 15.93 6.36 34.85
CA ARG A 306 15.73 4.95 35.21
C ARG A 306 15.51 4.08 33.99
N SER A 307 14.72 4.58 33.03
CA SER A 307 14.51 3.90 31.77
C SER A 307 15.80 3.80 30.96
N ALA A 308 16.67 4.82 31.05
CA ALA A 308 17.98 4.80 30.40
C ALA A 308 18.90 3.75 30.98
N GLU A 309 18.99 3.69 32.29
CA GLU A 309 19.83 2.69 32.97
C GLU A 309 19.36 1.27 32.68
N ALA A 310 18.05 1.04 32.68
CA ALA A 310 17.46 -0.24 32.30
C ALA A 310 17.76 -0.63 30.83
N ALA A 311 17.69 0.35 29.93
CA ALA A 311 18.03 0.12 28.52
C ALA A 311 19.52 -0.15 28.32
N LEU A 312 20.40 0.61 28.98
CA LEU A 312 21.86 0.41 28.95
C LEU A 312 22.28 -0.91 29.57
N ALA A 313 21.62 -1.34 30.65
CA ALA A 313 21.84 -2.66 31.25
C ALA A 313 21.49 -3.82 30.31
N ARG A 314 20.50 -3.63 29.46
CA ARG A 314 20.13 -4.60 28.43
C ARG A 314 21.13 -4.65 27.24
N TYR A 315 21.89 -3.57 27.04
CA TYR A 315 22.88 -3.43 25.97
C TYR A 315 24.24 -2.97 26.51
N PRO A 316 24.98 -3.82 27.26
CA PRO A 316 26.21 -3.44 27.97
C PRO A 316 27.32 -2.96 27.03
N GLU A 317 27.36 -3.44 25.79
CA GLU A 317 28.36 -3.01 24.79
C GLU A 317 28.17 -1.53 24.41
N LEU A 318 26.90 -1.10 24.23
CA LEU A 318 26.59 0.31 23.99
C LEU A 318 26.91 1.19 25.22
N ASP A 319 26.60 0.74 26.41
CA ASP A 319 26.96 1.47 27.64
C ASP A 319 28.46 1.62 27.75
N GLY A 320 29.23 0.57 27.48
CA GLY A 320 30.70 0.62 27.44
C GLY A 320 31.25 1.61 26.42
N ALA A 321 30.70 1.59 25.20
CA ALA A 321 31.07 2.51 24.11
C ALA A 321 30.76 3.98 24.50
N TYR A 322 29.58 4.24 25.09
CA TYR A 322 29.22 5.59 25.53
C TYR A 322 30.01 6.09 26.75
N LYS A 323 30.38 5.22 27.66
CA LYS A 323 31.30 5.56 28.74
C LYS A 323 32.67 5.97 28.20
N GLN A 324 33.18 5.29 27.19
CA GLN A 324 34.40 5.66 26.49
C GLN A 324 34.28 7.01 25.78
N LEU A 325 33.13 7.28 25.11
CA LEU A 325 32.85 8.57 24.48
C LEU A 325 32.79 9.72 25.46
N ALA A 326 32.18 9.54 26.62
CA ALA A 326 32.07 10.56 27.67
C ALA A 326 33.42 10.94 28.29
N GLY A 327 34.39 10.01 28.28
CA GLY A 327 35.73 10.25 28.79
C GLY A 327 36.76 10.80 27.78
N ARG A 328 36.33 11.03 26.51
CA ARG A 328 37.24 11.48 25.45
C ARG A 328 36.81 12.82 24.88
N GLU A 329 37.77 13.61 24.45
CA GLU A 329 37.58 14.90 23.79
C GLU A 329 38.21 14.91 22.39
N GLY A 330 37.71 15.74 21.48
CA GLY A 330 38.30 15.98 20.18
C GLY A 330 38.22 14.83 19.16
N ALA A 331 39.31 14.58 18.44
CA ALA A 331 39.36 13.64 17.31
C ALA A 331 39.04 12.19 17.69
N ASP A 332 39.44 11.74 18.86
CA ASP A 332 39.20 10.38 19.36
C ASP A 332 37.71 10.09 19.60
N ARG A 333 36.98 11.11 20.05
CA ARG A 333 35.54 11.05 20.25
C ARG A 333 34.81 10.94 18.90
N THR A 334 35.20 11.77 17.93
CA THR A 334 34.65 11.75 16.59
C THR A 334 34.87 10.41 15.87
N ALA A 335 36.08 9.84 16.03
CA ALA A 335 36.41 8.53 15.46
C ALA A 335 35.56 7.40 16.06
N LEU A 336 35.34 7.42 17.38
CA LEU A 336 34.50 6.40 18.03
C LEU A 336 33.02 6.54 17.67
N GLN A 337 32.51 7.77 17.51
CA GLN A 337 31.16 8.05 17.00
C GLN A 337 30.99 7.57 15.56
N ALA A 338 31.95 7.83 14.68
CA ALA A 338 31.94 7.36 13.31
C ALA A 338 31.90 5.82 13.25
N LYS A 339 32.68 5.13 14.06
CA LYS A 339 32.69 3.67 14.13
C LYS A 339 31.34 3.09 14.59
N LEU A 340 30.73 3.65 15.62
CA LEU A 340 29.38 3.25 16.08
C LEU A 340 28.32 3.50 15.02
N SER A 341 28.38 4.66 14.35
CA SER A 341 27.49 4.99 13.24
C SER A 341 27.63 3.99 12.10
N GLU A 342 28.84 3.62 11.73
CA GLU A 342 29.12 2.65 10.68
C GLU A 342 28.57 1.26 11.02
N GLN A 343 28.74 0.77 12.25
CA GLN A 343 28.18 -0.50 12.70
C GLN A 343 26.65 -0.53 12.60
N LEU A 344 26.00 0.55 13.02
CA LEU A 344 24.54 0.69 12.90
C LEU A 344 24.06 0.76 11.45
N HIS A 345 24.83 1.42 10.56
CA HIS A 345 24.51 1.49 9.13
C HIS A 345 24.66 0.14 8.41
N ARG A 346 25.66 -0.65 8.82
CA ARG A 346 25.85 -2.01 8.30
C ARG A 346 24.76 -2.99 8.76
N GLY A 347 23.89 -2.58 9.68
CA GLY A 347 22.84 -3.43 10.22
C GLY A 347 23.33 -4.37 11.32
N GLU A 348 24.53 -4.14 11.85
CA GLU A 348 25.01 -4.80 13.04
C GLU A 348 24.17 -4.33 14.23
N LEU A 349 23.41 -5.25 14.82
CA LEU A 349 22.57 -4.95 15.95
C LEU A 349 23.33 -5.23 17.24
N PRO A 350 23.12 -4.42 18.30
CA PRO A 350 23.61 -4.78 19.63
C PRO A 350 23.08 -6.13 20.05
N GLN A 351 23.83 -6.86 20.82
CA GLN A 351 23.42 -8.18 21.31
C GLN A 351 22.09 -8.06 22.07
N GLY A 352 21.08 -8.81 21.62
CA GLY A 352 19.73 -8.79 22.18
C GLY A 352 18.76 -7.78 21.55
N ALA A 353 19.18 -6.93 20.63
CA ALA A 353 18.27 -6.06 19.89
C ALA A 353 17.50 -6.87 18.84
N VAL A 354 16.17 -6.64 18.79
CA VAL A 354 15.27 -7.36 17.88
C VAL A 354 15.20 -6.67 16.53
N THR A 355 15.35 -5.34 16.51
CA THR A 355 15.24 -4.53 15.30
C THR A 355 16.31 -3.42 15.26
N ARG A 356 16.59 -2.93 14.04
CA ARG A 356 17.47 -1.77 13.84
C ARG A 356 16.93 -0.50 14.50
N ASP A 357 15.59 -0.37 14.56
CA ASP A 357 14.95 0.76 15.23
C ASP A 357 15.10 0.68 16.77
N GLU A 358 15.07 -0.51 17.35
CA GLU A 358 15.37 -0.71 18.75
C GLU A 358 16.81 -0.32 19.09
N SER A 359 17.77 -0.70 18.25
CA SER A 359 19.16 -0.27 18.39
C SER A 359 19.31 1.25 18.37
N ARG A 360 18.67 1.92 17.44
CA ARG A 360 18.68 3.39 17.33
C ARG A 360 18.06 4.05 18.56
N GLN A 361 16.99 3.47 19.12
CA GLN A 361 16.40 3.96 20.36
C GLN A 361 17.39 3.91 21.53
N VAL A 362 18.02 2.77 21.72
CA VAL A 362 18.97 2.56 22.80
C VAL A 362 20.16 3.51 22.67
N VAL A 363 20.66 3.71 21.43
CA VAL A 363 21.75 4.65 21.15
C VAL A 363 21.34 6.08 21.49
N ALA A 364 20.15 6.53 21.07
CA ALA A 364 19.66 7.87 21.37
C ALA A 364 19.46 8.09 22.89
N MET A 365 18.90 7.12 23.58
CA MET A 365 18.70 7.14 25.03
C MET A 365 20.03 7.17 25.76
N ALA A 366 21.00 6.34 25.35
CA ALA A 366 22.34 6.32 25.95
C ALA A 366 23.09 7.65 25.76
N ALA A 367 22.99 8.24 24.55
CA ALA A 367 23.58 9.54 24.25
C ALA A 367 23.01 10.64 25.16
N ALA A 368 21.69 10.70 25.32
CA ALA A 368 21.02 11.68 26.17
C ALA A 368 21.44 11.51 27.67
N HIS A 369 21.44 10.26 28.14
CA HIS A 369 21.82 9.95 29.53
C HIS A 369 23.25 10.37 29.86
N ARG A 370 24.17 10.31 28.92
CA ARG A 370 25.57 10.72 29.09
C ARG A 370 25.80 12.21 28.80
N GLY A 371 24.76 13.02 28.68
CA GLY A 371 24.85 14.45 28.39
C GLY A 371 25.31 14.78 26.97
N LEU A 372 25.23 13.82 26.08
CA LEU A 372 25.46 13.99 24.65
C LEU A 372 24.13 14.39 24.02
N ILE A 373 23.89 15.70 23.89
CA ILE A 373 22.62 16.22 23.37
C ILE A 373 22.65 16.22 21.84
N VAL A 374 21.63 15.59 21.24
CA VAL A 374 21.29 15.80 19.82
C VAL A 374 20.54 17.12 19.75
N ARG A 375 20.99 18.08 18.93
CA ARG A 375 20.32 19.37 18.77
C ARG A 375 18.93 19.17 18.15
N ASP A 376 17.98 20.01 18.60
CA ASP A 376 16.69 20.15 17.92
C ASP A 376 16.90 20.37 16.43
N GLY A 377 16.27 19.54 15.58
CA GLY A 377 16.37 19.60 14.15
C GLY A 377 17.48 18.76 13.50
N ASP A 378 18.37 18.13 14.28
CA ASP A 378 19.33 17.18 13.75
C ASP A 378 18.70 15.81 13.57
N SER A 379 18.88 15.22 12.38
CA SER A 379 18.46 13.83 12.18
C SER A 379 19.30 12.92 13.10
N PHE A 380 18.74 11.80 13.49
CA PHE A 380 19.47 10.78 14.25
C PHE A 380 20.83 10.45 13.60
N ASP A 381 20.88 10.39 12.28
CA ASP A 381 22.11 10.16 11.53
C ASP A 381 23.14 11.28 11.66
N ARG A 382 22.71 12.54 11.81
CA ARG A 382 23.63 13.67 12.07
C ARG A 382 24.16 13.64 13.50
N GLY A 383 23.31 13.35 14.49
CA GLY A 383 23.72 13.15 15.86
C GLY A 383 24.79 12.06 16.00
N ILE A 384 24.64 10.95 15.28
CA ILE A 384 25.63 9.87 15.26
C ILE A 384 26.88 10.24 14.47
N LYS A 385 26.78 11.09 13.42
CA LYS A 385 27.92 11.53 12.59
C LYS A 385 28.80 12.62 13.20
N GLY A 386 28.57 13.02 14.44
CA GLY A 386 29.47 13.93 15.14
C GLY A 386 28.98 15.36 15.37
N GLU A 387 27.74 15.70 15.01
CA GLU A 387 27.12 16.99 15.36
C GLU A 387 26.57 16.99 16.80
N VAL A 388 27.13 16.16 17.65
CA VAL A 388 26.82 16.13 19.10
C VAL A 388 27.63 17.21 19.74
N VAL A 389 26.97 18.22 20.32
CA VAL A 389 27.65 19.30 21.05
C VAL A 389 27.93 18.84 22.46
N ALA A 390 29.21 18.79 22.83
CA ALA A 390 29.62 18.61 24.21
C ALA A 390 29.29 19.87 25.02
N GLY A 391 28.55 19.70 26.08
CA GLY A 391 28.59 20.68 27.18
C GLY A 391 27.44 21.67 27.32
N SER A 392 26.30 21.55 26.62
CA SER A 392 25.13 22.26 27.11
C SER A 392 24.44 21.42 28.19
N LYS A 393 24.43 21.93 29.41
CA LYS A 393 23.59 21.37 30.48
C LYS A 393 22.17 21.26 29.93
N PRO A 394 21.42 20.18 30.23
CA PRO A 394 20.02 20.08 29.81
C PRO A 394 19.31 21.34 30.31
N SER A 395 18.76 22.12 29.40
CA SER A 395 17.87 23.20 29.75
C SER A 395 16.78 22.57 30.58
N ARG A 396 16.68 22.92 31.84
CA ARG A 396 15.53 22.60 32.66
C ARG A 396 14.36 23.27 31.98
N VAL A 397 13.65 22.53 31.13
CA VAL A 397 12.36 22.93 30.64
C VAL A 397 11.45 23.05 31.83
N GLY A 398 11.21 24.28 32.20
CA GLY A 398 10.30 24.87 33.13
C GLY A 398 9.47 23.95 34.03
N GLN A 399 9.90 23.75 35.22
CA GLN A 399 8.99 23.83 36.33
C GLN A 399 8.66 25.31 36.58
N GLY A 400 7.73 25.81 35.79
CA GLY A 400 7.10 27.10 35.96
C GLY A 400 5.63 26.90 36.37
N LEU A 401 5.43 26.20 37.46
CA LEU A 401 4.22 26.35 38.24
C LEU A 401 4.46 27.51 39.21
N GLY A 402 4.14 28.72 38.73
CA GLY A 402 4.02 29.90 39.52
C GLY A 402 2.85 29.75 40.49
N SER A 403 3.15 29.52 41.73
CA SER A 403 2.28 29.90 42.85
C SER A 403 2.25 31.44 42.93
N GLY A 404 1.27 32.04 42.35
CA GLY A 404 0.93 33.46 42.49
C GLY A 404 -0.32 33.61 43.33
N GLY A 405 -0.09 34.00 44.56
CA GLY A 405 -1.07 34.16 45.60
C GLY A 405 -2.14 35.20 45.32
N ALA A 406 -3.24 34.95 45.94
CA ALA A 406 -4.41 35.81 46.09
C ALA A 406 -4.08 37.24 46.54
N GLY A 407 -4.66 38.21 45.90
CA GLY A 407 -4.78 39.59 46.32
C GLY A 407 -6.19 40.07 46.05
N VAL A 408 -7.09 39.78 46.99
CA VAL A 408 -8.42 40.42 47.10
C VAL A 408 -8.21 41.90 47.43
N ARG A 409 -8.77 42.82 46.67
CA ARG A 409 -9.34 44.09 47.18
C ARG A 409 -10.55 44.48 46.41
N ALA A 410 -11.62 44.58 47.21
CA ALA A 410 -12.92 45.11 46.90
C ALA A 410 -12.95 46.67 46.93
N GLY A 411 -13.89 47.19 46.18
CA GLY A 411 -14.71 48.33 46.50
C GLY A 411 -14.50 49.60 45.70
N PRO A 412 -15.38 50.58 45.86
CA PRO A 412 -16.76 50.51 45.42
C PRO A 412 -17.09 51.69 44.47
N THR A 413 -18.05 51.58 43.68
CA THR A 413 -19.24 52.39 43.43
C THR A 413 -19.84 52.03 42.09
#